data_b7a069b3b6d0d3d41b077569b875b4b5
#
_entry.id   b7a069b3b6d0d3d41b077569b875b4b5
#
_cell.length_a   1.000
_cell.length_b   1.000
_cell.length_c   1.000
_cell.angle_alpha   90.00
_cell.angle_beta   90.00
_cell.angle_gamma   90.00
#
_symmetry.space_group_name_H-M   'P 1'
#
loop_
_entity.id
_entity.type
_entity.pdbx_description
1 polymer ?
#
loop_
_entity_poly.entity_id
_entity_poly.type
_entity_poly.pdbx_seq_one_letter_code
_entity_poly.pdbx_strand_id
1 'polypeptide(L)'
;MIVRIMGEGQLTLADGRLGELNKLDDELLAEMENGDGPGFRATLQALLAKVRELGEPLPDDTLEPSDLILPSPDATLEEVQELLSDDG
;
A
#
# COMPACT_ATOMS: atom_id res chain seq x y z
N MET A 1 7.13 8.81 8.56
CA MET A 1 5.82 8.27 8.13
C MET A 1 5.75 6.79 8.38
N ILE A 2 4.66 6.32 8.95
CA ILE A 2 4.45 4.90 9.25
C ILE A 2 3.50 4.31 8.19
N VAL A 3 3.97 3.26 7.51
CA VAL A 3 3.18 2.56 6.50
C VAL A 3 2.90 1.16 7.00
N ARG A 4 1.64 0.76 6.93
CA ARG A 4 1.24 -0.60 7.31
C ARG A 4 0.87 -1.38 6.05
N ILE A 5 1.48 -2.55 5.90
CA ILE A 5 1.12 -3.49 4.84
C ILE A 5 0.30 -4.59 5.50
N MET A 6 -0.94 -4.75 5.07
CA MET A 6 -1.83 -5.76 5.65
C MET A 6 -1.22 -7.15 5.51
N GLY A 7 -1.12 -7.83 6.63
CA GLY A 7 -0.53 -9.16 6.68
C GLY A 7 0.98 -9.20 6.88
N GLU A 8 1.66 -8.07 6.79
CA GLU A 8 3.13 -8.04 6.95
C GLU A 8 3.60 -7.21 8.13
N GLY A 9 2.88 -6.15 8.49
CA GLY A 9 3.26 -5.30 9.60
C GLY A 9 3.51 -3.87 9.19
N GLN A 10 4.29 -3.16 10.02
CA GLN A 10 4.53 -1.73 9.82
C GLN A 10 5.98 -1.45 9.46
N LEU A 11 6.16 -0.39 8.67
CA LEU A 11 7.49 0.09 8.29
C LEU A 11 7.54 1.61 8.47
N THR A 12 8.74 2.14 8.71
CA THR A 12 8.97 3.57 8.79
C THR A 12 9.60 4.04 7.49
N LEU A 13 9.06 5.11 6.92
CA LEU A 13 9.60 5.74 5.72
C LEU A 13 10.03 7.18 6.01
N ALA A 14 11.14 7.58 5.41
CA ALA A 14 11.55 8.98 5.46
C ALA A 14 10.60 9.83 4.60
N ASP A 15 10.29 11.04 5.06
CA ASP A 15 9.35 11.91 4.36
C ASP A 15 9.80 12.26 2.94
N GLY A 16 11.10 12.32 2.71
CA GLY A 16 11.64 12.61 1.39
C GLY A 16 11.40 11.54 0.34
N ARG A 17 10.90 10.37 0.75
CA ARG A 17 10.62 9.26 -0.17
C ARG A 17 9.16 9.21 -0.63
N LEU A 18 8.32 10.08 -0.10
CA LEU A 18 6.90 10.09 -0.44
C LEU A 18 6.64 10.32 -1.93
N GLY A 19 7.44 11.15 -2.58
CA GLY A 19 7.27 11.43 -4.00
C GLY A 19 7.38 10.18 -4.88
N GLU A 20 8.25 9.25 -4.51
CA GLU A 20 8.40 8.01 -5.24
C GLU A 20 7.19 7.10 -5.09
N LEU A 21 6.58 7.11 -3.91
CA LEU A 21 5.39 6.31 -3.65
C LEU A 21 4.15 6.92 -4.27
N ASN A 22 4.06 8.24 -4.31
CA ASN A 22 2.88 8.93 -4.83
C ASN A 22 2.61 8.58 -6.30
N LYS A 23 3.64 8.42 -7.09
CA LYS A 23 3.46 8.03 -8.49
C LYS A 23 2.82 6.67 -8.63
N LEU A 24 3.31 5.70 -7.84
CA LEU A 24 2.75 4.36 -7.87
C LEU A 24 1.34 4.33 -7.29
N ASP A 25 1.09 5.13 -6.27
CA ASP A 25 -0.23 5.25 -5.67
C ASP A 25 -1.24 5.81 -6.67
N ASP A 26 -0.85 6.83 -7.44
CA ASP A 26 -1.70 7.41 -8.47
C ASP A 26 -2.02 6.39 -9.56
N GLU A 27 -1.04 5.60 -9.98
CA GLU A 27 -1.25 4.53 -10.95
C GLU A 27 -2.21 3.48 -10.40
N LEU A 28 -2.05 3.14 -9.14
CA LEU A 28 -2.90 2.15 -8.49
C LEU A 28 -4.35 2.61 -8.47
N LEU A 29 -4.59 3.87 -8.12
CA LEU A 29 -5.92 4.45 -8.11
C LEU A 29 -6.54 4.48 -9.50
N ALA A 30 -5.77 4.83 -10.52
CA ALA A 30 -6.26 4.86 -11.89
C ALA A 30 -6.67 3.46 -12.36
N GLU A 31 -5.88 2.45 -12.01
CA GLU A 31 -6.19 1.08 -12.37
C GLU A 31 -7.43 0.55 -11.65
N MET A 32 -7.60 0.96 -10.40
CA MET A 32 -8.82 0.64 -9.65
C MET A 32 -10.06 1.26 -10.28
N GLU A 33 -9.97 2.52 -10.71
CA GLU A 33 -11.08 3.22 -11.36
C GLU A 33 -11.44 2.59 -12.70
N ASN A 34 -10.42 2.11 -13.42
CA ASN A 34 -10.62 1.49 -14.73
C ASN A 34 -11.01 0.02 -14.65
N GLY A 35 -10.97 -0.56 -13.47
CA GLY A 35 -11.26 -1.98 -13.30
C GLY A 35 -10.17 -2.89 -13.87
N ASP A 36 -8.94 -2.40 -13.96
CA ASP A 36 -7.83 -3.14 -14.53
C ASP A 36 -7.16 -4.01 -13.46
N GLY A 37 -7.68 -5.22 -13.27
CA GLY A 37 -7.18 -6.15 -12.27
C GLY A 37 -5.72 -6.52 -12.44
N PRO A 38 -5.28 -6.97 -13.64
CA PRO A 38 -3.87 -7.29 -13.84
C PRO A 38 -2.94 -6.11 -13.63
N GLY A 39 -3.30 -4.93 -14.10
CA GLY A 39 -2.51 -3.71 -13.87
C GLY A 39 -2.45 -3.36 -12.40
N PHE A 40 -3.58 -3.44 -11.71
CA PHE A 40 -3.66 -3.21 -10.27
C PHE A 40 -2.67 -4.11 -9.51
N ARG A 41 -2.67 -5.39 -9.82
CA ARG A 41 -1.78 -6.34 -9.15
C ARG A 41 -0.31 -6.03 -9.41
N ALA A 42 0.03 -5.70 -10.64
CA ALA A 42 1.41 -5.36 -11.00
C ALA A 42 1.87 -4.10 -10.27
N THR A 43 1.03 -3.06 -10.26
CA THR A 43 1.35 -1.81 -9.59
C THR A 43 1.42 -1.99 -8.07
N LEU A 44 0.50 -2.78 -7.50
CA LEU A 44 0.53 -3.09 -6.08
C LEU A 44 1.84 -3.79 -5.69
N GLN A 45 2.27 -4.78 -6.47
CA GLN A 45 3.53 -5.46 -6.21
C GLN A 45 4.71 -4.49 -6.27
N ALA A 46 4.72 -3.59 -7.25
CA ALA A 46 5.77 -2.59 -7.37
C ALA A 46 5.76 -1.62 -6.18
N LEU A 47 4.58 -1.18 -5.76
CA LEU A 47 4.44 -0.29 -4.63
C LEU A 47 4.93 -0.93 -3.34
N LEU A 48 4.52 -2.17 -3.08
CA LEU A 48 4.93 -2.89 -1.88
C LEU A 48 6.44 -3.15 -1.88
N ALA A 49 6.99 -3.52 -3.03
CA ALA A 49 8.43 -3.72 -3.16
C ALA A 49 9.19 -2.43 -2.86
N LYS A 50 8.68 -1.30 -3.35
CA LYS A 50 9.30 0.00 -3.10
C LYS A 50 9.25 0.37 -1.62
N VAL A 51 8.12 0.14 -0.97
CA VAL A 51 7.97 0.40 0.46
C VAL A 51 8.98 -0.44 1.26
N ARG A 52 9.13 -1.71 0.90
CA ARG A 52 10.08 -2.60 1.60
C ARG A 52 11.53 -2.17 1.38
N GLU A 53 11.83 -1.66 0.19
CA GLU A 53 13.16 -1.18 -0.15
C GLU A 53 13.52 0.10 0.59
N LEU A 54 12.60 1.03 0.65
CA LEU A 54 12.84 2.36 1.24
C LEU A 54 12.55 2.42 2.72
N GLY A 55 11.68 1.54 3.22
CA GLY A 55 11.25 1.57 4.61
C GLY A 55 12.08 0.67 5.51
N GLU A 56 11.99 0.93 6.80
CA GLU A 56 12.62 0.08 7.81
C GLU A 56 11.50 -0.59 8.61
N PRO A 57 11.52 -1.93 8.73
CA PRO A 57 10.47 -2.62 9.48
C PRO A 57 10.48 -2.25 10.95
N LEU A 58 9.29 -2.08 11.51
CA LEU A 58 9.12 -1.81 12.93
C LEU A 58 8.92 -3.14 13.68
N PRO A 59 9.38 -3.22 14.93
CA PRO A 59 9.13 -4.42 15.74
C PRO A 59 7.62 -4.70 15.90
N ASP A 60 7.25 -5.96 16.00
CA ASP A 60 5.86 -6.37 16.12
C ASP A 60 5.17 -5.80 17.37
N ASP A 61 5.94 -5.55 18.42
CA ASP A 61 5.41 -4.99 19.66
C ASP A 61 5.30 -3.47 19.65
N THR A 62 5.68 -2.83 18.54
CA THR A 62 5.53 -1.38 18.39
C THR A 62 4.10 -1.06 18.01
N LEU A 63 3.41 -0.28 18.85
CA LEU A 63 2.03 0.13 18.62
C LEU A 63 1.99 1.59 18.15
N GLU A 64 2.36 1.80 16.90
CA GLU A 64 2.32 3.13 16.30
C GLU A 64 1.12 3.26 15.37
N PRO A 65 0.43 4.41 15.37
CA PRO A 65 -0.62 4.62 14.38
C PRO A 65 -0.03 4.70 12.98
N SER A 66 -0.71 4.08 12.03
CA SER A 66 -0.24 4.08 10.64
C SER A 66 -0.74 5.31 9.90
N ASP A 67 0.15 5.99 9.20
CA ASP A 67 -0.21 7.12 8.35
C ASP A 67 -0.78 6.64 7.03
N LEU A 68 -0.37 5.48 6.58
CA LEU A 68 -0.83 4.89 5.33
C LEU A 68 -1.00 3.38 5.52
N ILE A 69 -2.11 2.85 5.04
CA ILE A 69 -2.37 1.41 5.08
C ILE A 69 -2.47 0.90 3.66
N LEU A 70 -1.65 -0.08 3.33
CA LEU A 70 -1.63 -0.70 2.01
C LEU A 70 -2.21 -2.11 2.08
N PRO A 71 -2.87 -2.56 0.99
CA PRO A 71 -3.41 -3.93 0.97
C PRO A 71 -2.29 -4.96 0.98
N SER A 72 -2.64 -6.20 1.35
CA SER A 72 -1.67 -7.30 1.33
C SER A 72 -1.26 -7.62 -0.11
N PRO A 73 -0.08 -8.25 -0.30
CA PRO A 73 0.35 -8.59 -1.67
C PRO A 73 -0.58 -9.57 -2.38
N ASP A 74 -1.40 -10.28 -1.64
CA ASP A 74 -2.37 -11.23 -2.19
C ASP A 74 -3.73 -10.60 -2.47
N ALA A 75 -3.92 -9.32 -2.15
CA ALA A 75 -5.19 -8.66 -2.33
C ALA A 75 -5.55 -8.55 -3.82
N THR A 76 -6.81 -8.80 -4.13
CA THR A 76 -7.33 -8.62 -5.47
C THR A 76 -7.97 -7.24 -5.59
N LEU A 77 -8.17 -6.80 -6.84
CA LEU A 77 -8.87 -5.54 -7.09
C LEU A 77 -10.25 -5.53 -6.43
N GLU A 78 -10.97 -6.65 -6.53
CA GLU A 78 -12.29 -6.78 -5.94
C GLU A 78 -12.27 -6.61 -4.42
N GLU A 79 -11.31 -7.23 -3.76
CA GLU A 79 -11.18 -7.14 -2.31
C GLU A 79 -10.92 -5.70 -1.87
N VAL A 80 -10.05 -5.00 -2.58
CA VAL A 80 -9.73 -3.62 -2.26
C VAL A 80 -10.93 -2.71 -2.51
N GLN A 81 -11.66 -2.94 -3.60
CA GLN A 81 -12.86 -2.18 -3.89
C GLN A 81 -13.94 -2.39 -2.83
N GLU A 82 -14.07 -3.60 -2.32
CA GLU A 82 -15.00 -3.90 -1.23
C GLU A 82 -14.61 -3.15 0.05
N LEU A 83 -13.34 -3.12 0.38
CA LEU A 83 -12.86 -2.40 1.54
C LEU A 83 -13.17 -0.91 1.45
N LEU A 84 -13.01 -0.33 0.27
CA LEU A 84 -13.28 1.07 0.05
C LEU A 84 -14.76 1.40 0.04
N SER A 85 -15.59 0.46 -0.43
CA SER A 85 -17.05 0.67 -0.46
C SER A 85 -17.72 0.35 0.86
N ASP A 86 -17.05 -0.32 1.77
CA ASP A 86 -17.60 -0.74 3.05
C ASP A 86 -17.86 0.44 3.99
N ASP A 87 -17.44 1.60 3.59
CA ASP A 87 -17.68 2.83 4.33
C ASP A 87 -19.08 3.39 4.14
N GLY A 88 -19.79 2.82 3.25
CA GLY A 88 -21.14 3.29 2.92
C GLY A 88 -22.15 2.94 4.00
#